data_e40864e20a2496339e4fcab2d659cf6f
#
_entry.id   e40864e20a2496339e4fcab2d659cf6f
#
_cell.length_a   1.000
_cell.length_b   1.000
_cell.length_c   1.000
_cell.angle_alpha   90.00
_cell.angle_beta   90.00
_cell.angle_gamma   90.00
#
_symmetry.space_group_name_H-M   'P 1'
#
loop_
_entity.id
_entity.type
_entity.pdbx_description
1 polymer ?
#
loop_
_entity_poly.entity_id
_entity_poly.type
_entity_poly.pdbx_seq_one_letter_code
_entity_poly.pdbx_strand_id
1 'polypeptide(L)'
;LSAIYNAAFDSYLATLPDGIVAINTFGLINEIIASPGTYGFTNVTQQACLTGPGIGGSATAGACGPAGSGQPWTYATGTNNTYLFADGIHPTGAAHNMLSNVVYSTLSAPGIVSLAPEVALQSSFAQNTAINEALDIELAYNDSTGKVRGFTTVQFGQQNIDSSIY
;
A
#
# COMPACT_ATOMS: atom_id res chain seq x y z
N LEU A 1 -17.14 16.89 -16.43
CA LEU A 1 -18.22 16.62 -15.47
C LEU A 1 -17.65 16.05 -14.17
N SER A 2 -16.84 14.98 -14.21
CA SER A 2 -16.27 14.31 -13.03
C SER A 2 -15.42 15.24 -12.15
N ALA A 3 -14.60 16.12 -12.74
CA ALA A 3 -13.79 17.07 -11.97
C ALA A 3 -14.66 18.08 -11.19
N ILE A 4 -15.76 18.57 -11.78
CA ILE A 4 -16.68 19.50 -11.11
C ILE A 4 -17.40 18.78 -9.95
N TYR A 5 -17.83 17.55 -10.17
CA TYR A 5 -18.46 16.74 -9.13
C TYR A 5 -17.50 16.50 -7.96
N ASN A 6 -16.26 16.08 -8.24
CA ASN A 6 -15.26 15.82 -7.21
C ASN A 6 -14.92 17.09 -6.42
N ALA A 7 -14.77 18.25 -7.08
CA ALA A 7 -14.51 19.50 -6.38
C ALA A 7 -15.66 19.89 -5.43
N ALA A 8 -16.92 19.67 -5.85
CA ALA A 8 -18.08 19.91 -4.99
C ALA A 8 -18.14 18.93 -3.83
N PHE A 9 -17.81 17.66 -4.09
CA PHE A 9 -17.77 16.62 -3.07
C PHE A 9 -16.66 16.87 -2.03
N ASP A 10 -15.45 17.25 -2.47
CA ASP A 10 -14.34 17.63 -1.59
C ASP A 10 -14.72 18.81 -0.70
N SER A 11 -15.39 19.82 -1.26
CA SER A 11 -15.90 20.96 -0.50
C SER A 11 -16.93 20.53 0.56
N TYR A 12 -17.77 19.57 0.26
CA TYR A 12 -18.72 19.01 1.21
C TYR A 12 -18.02 18.20 2.30
N LEU A 13 -17.06 17.35 1.95
CA LEU A 13 -16.28 16.56 2.91
C LEU A 13 -15.56 17.46 3.92
N ALA A 14 -15.06 18.62 3.51
CA ALA A 14 -14.40 19.58 4.39
C ALA A 14 -15.35 20.18 5.45
N THR A 15 -16.66 20.03 5.32
CA THR A 15 -17.66 20.50 6.31
C THR A 15 -18.05 19.39 7.30
N LEU A 16 -17.61 18.16 7.09
CA LEU A 16 -17.98 17.04 7.93
C LEU A 16 -17.06 16.96 9.17
N PRO A 17 -17.54 16.34 10.27
CA PRO A 17 -16.71 16.16 11.46
C PRO A 17 -15.53 15.24 11.18
N ASP A 18 -14.50 15.32 12.04
CA ASP A 18 -13.34 14.45 12.00
C ASP A 18 -13.71 12.94 12.02
N GLY A 19 -12.84 12.13 11.47
CA GLY A 19 -13.01 10.66 11.43
C GLY A 19 -13.43 10.11 10.06
N ILE A 20 -13.56 10.97 9.04
CA ILE A 20 -13.81 10.56 7.67
C ILE A 20 -12.50 10.51 6.91
N VAL A 21 -12.17 9.34 6.36
CA VAL A 21 -11.01 9.14 5.50
C VAL A 21 -11.45 9.19 4.04
N ALA A 22 -11.15 10.30 3.36
CA ALA A 22 -11.43 10.46 1.94
C ALA A 22 -10.32 9.85 1.09
N ILE A 23 -10.69 8.99 0.13
CA ILE A 23 -9.75 8.37 -0.81
C ILE A 23 -9.99 8.94 -2.20
N ASN A 24 -8.98 9.61 -2.74
CA ASN A 24 -9.03 10.24 -4.06
C ASN A 24 -8.85 9.21 -5.18
N THR A 25 -9.90 8.42 -5.45
CA THR A 25 -9.91 7.42 -6.53
C THR A 25 -9.79 8.04 -7.92
N PHE A 26 -10.33 9.26 -8.10
CA PHE A 26 -10.20 9.99 -9.37
C PHE A 26 -8.74 10.37 -9.63
N GLY A 27 -8.03 10.86 -8.63
CA GLY A 27 -6.60 11.17 -8.72
C GLY A 27 -5.77 9.92 -9.03
N LEU A 28 -6.03 8.82 -8.34
CA LEU A 28 -5.36 7.54 -8.57
C LEU A 28 -5.53 7.04 -10.00
N ILE A 29 -6.75 7.06 -10.55
CA ILE A 29 -6.99 6.61 -11.94
C ILE A 29 -6.27 7.52 -12.92
N ASN A 30 -6.27 8.84 -12.73
CA ASN A 30 -5.55 9.76 -13.61
C ASN A 30 -4.03 9.53 -13.55
N GLU A 31 -3.48 9.24 -12.41
CA GLU A 31 -2.06 8.91 -12.23
C GLU A 31 -1.68 7.60 -12.95
N ILE A 32 -2.52 6.57 -12.82
CA ILE A 32 -2.36 5.31 -13.54
C ILE A 32 -2.39 5.55 -15.04
N ILE A 33 -3.32 6.36 -15.53
CA ILE A 33 -3.43 6.69 -16.97
C ILE A 33 -2.20 7.46 -17.45
N ALA A 34 -1.65 8.36 -16.64
CA ALA A 34 -0.46 9.13 -16.99
C ALA A 34 0.82 8.29 -17.01
N SER A 35 0.92 7.24 -16.18
CA SER A 35 2.12 6.42 -16.04
C SER A 35 1.77 4.94 -15.87
N PRO A 36 1.12 4.30 -16.85
CA PRO A 36 0.54 2.96 -16.67
C PRO A 36 1.58 1.89 -16.36
N GLY A 37 2.76 1.96 -16.94
CA GLY A 37 3.84 1.00 -16.72
C GLY A 37 4.33 0.95 -15.27
N THR A 38 4.29 2.06 -14.54
CA THR A 38 4.62 2.13 -13.12
C THR A 38 3.67 1.26 -12.27
N TYR A 39 2.44 1.12 -12.72
CA TYR A 39 1.38 0.38 -12.05
C TYR A 39 1.15 -1.02 -12.64
N GLY A 40 1.99 -1.46 -13.57
CA GLY A 40 1.89 -2.78 -14.21
C GLY A 40 0.82 -2.87 -15.31
N PHE A 41 0.25 -1.74 -15.76
CA PHE A 41 -0.70 -1.73 -16.84
C PHE A 41 -0.02 -1.52 -18.19
N THR A 42 -0.47 -2.27 -19.18
CA THR A 42 -0.05 -2.15 -20.59
C THR A 42 -1.09 -1.42 -21.43
N ASN A 43 -2.32 -1.31 -20.94
CA ASN A 43 -3.41 -0.62 -21.63
C ASN A 43 -4.37 0.03 -20.62
N VAL A 44 -4.64 1.30 -20.84
CA VAL A 44 -5.52 2.11 -19.98
C VAL A 44 -6.70 2.74 -20.74
N THR A 45 -6.86 2.43 -22.03
CA THR A 45 -7.88 3.01 -22.90
C THR A 45 -8.82 1.98 -23.50
N GLN A 46 -8.36 0.74 -23.68
CA GLN A 46 -9.17 -0.35 -24.20
C GLN A 46 -9.68 -1.23 -23.08
N GLN A 47 -10.81 -1.84 -23.30
CA GLN A 47 -11.38 -2.82 -22.40
C GLN A 47 -10.77 -4.22 -22.62
N ALA A 48 -10.60 -4.99 -21.54
CA ALA A 48 -10.11 -6.36 -21.63
C ALA A 48 -11.14 -7.30 -22.26
N CYS A 49 -12.43 -7.10 -22.01
CA CYS A 49 -13.56 -7.89 -22.52
C CYS A 49 -13.95 -7.45 -23.93
N LEU A 50 -13.21 -7.89 -24.92
CA LEU A 50 -13.44 -7.47 -26.32
C LEU A 50 -14.13 -8.52 -27.18
N THR A 51 -14.09 -9.80 -26.79
CA THR A 51 -14.57 -10.90 -27.64
C THR A 51 -15.90 -11.41 -27.11
N GLY A 52 -16.96 -11.22 -27.84
CA GLY A 52 -18.28 -11.71 -27.47
C GLY A 52 -19.29 -11.70 -28.61
N PRO A 53 -20.46 -12.32 -28.45
CA PRO A 53 -21.50 -12.35 -29.46
C PRO A 53 -22.18 -10.96 -29.55
N GLY A 54 -21.85 -10.23 -30.54
CA GLY A 54 -22.55 -8.99 -30.83
C GLY A 54 -21.63 -7.89 -31.34
N ILE A 55 -21.60 -7.70 -32.59
CA ILE A 55 -21.02 -6.52 -33.26
C ILE A 55 -21.81 -5.30 -32.75
N GLY A 56 -21.19 -4.49 -31.91
CA GLY A 56 -21.76 -3.24 -31.42
C GLY A 56 -22.39 -3.25 -30.01
N GLY A 57 -22.37 -4.37 -29.30
CA GLY A 57 -22.73 -4.40 -27.89
C GLY A 57 -21.56 -4.02 -26.98
N SER A 58 -21.82 -3.19 -25.96
CA SER A 58 -20.82 -2.99 -24.91
C SER A 58 -20.65 -4.28 -24.14
N ALA A 59 -19.41 -4.77 -24.04
CA ALA A 59 -19.09 -5.85 -23.12
C ALA A 59 -19.45 -5.42 -21.70
N THR A 60 -19.93 -6.36 -20.90
CA THR A 60 -20.18 -6.14 -19.48
C THR A 60 -19.24 -7.01 -18.65
N ALA A 61 -18.57 -6.40 -17.70
CA ALA A 61 -17.61 -7.11 -16.82
C ALA A 61 -18.27 -8.29 -16.08
N GLY A 62 -19.54 -8.16 -15.73
CA GLY A 62 -20.31 -9.21 -15.03
C GLY A 62 -20.61 -10.46 -15.87
N ALA A 63 -20.46 -10.40 -17.19
CA ALA A 63 -20.65 -11.51 -18.11
C ALA A 63 -19.37 -11.80 -18.93
N CYS A 64 -18.22 -11.50 -18.38
CA CYS A 64 -16.91 -11.66 -19.01
C CYS A 64 -16.03 -12.63 -18.24
N GLY A 65 -15.36 -13.52 -18.98
CA GLY A 65 -14.45 -14.50 -18.40
C GLY A 65 -13.30 -14.84 -19.35
N PRO A 66 -12.38 -15.71 -18.92
CA PRO A 66 -11.33 -16.20 -19.80
C PRO A 66 -11.93 -17.01 -20.96
N ALA A 67 -11.16 -17.13 -22.04
CA ALA A 67 -11.54 -17.96 -23.18
C ALA A 67 -11.87 -19.38 -22.71
N GLY A 68 -12.99 -19.91 -23.16
CA GLY A 68 -13.50 -21.24 -22.73
C GLY A 68 -14.29 -21.26 -21.42
N SER A 69 -14.52 -20.13 -20.76
CA SER A 69 -15.31 -20.05 -19.52
C SER A 69 -16.82 -20.23 -19.71
N GLY A 70 -17.31 -20.24 -20.93
CA GLY A 70 -18.74 -20.25 -21.23
C GLY A 70 -19.42 -18.90 -21.03
N GLN A 71 -18.69 -17.84 -20.67
CA GLN A 71 -19.22 -16.49 -20.57
C GLN A 71 -19.46 -15.91 -21.96
N PRO A 72 -20.51 -15.03 -22.14
CA PRO A 72 -20.79 -14.36 -23.41
C PRO A 72 -19.63 -13.51 -23.93
N TRP A 73 -18.89 -12.90 -23.01
CA TRP A 73 -17.73 -12.06 -23.31
C TRP A 73 -16.47 -12.71 -22.78
N THR A 74 -15.39 -12.57 -23.54
CA THR A 74 -14.11 -13.14 -23.12
C THR A 74 -12.97 -12.13 -23.25
N TYR A 75 -11.94 -12.34 -22.44
CA TYR A 75 -10.67 -11.61 -22.53
C TYR A 75 -9.52 -12.53 -22.92
N ALA A 76 -8.51 -11.96 -23.58
CA ALA A 76 -7.28 -12.67 -23.88
C ALA A 76 -6.47 -12.95 -22.59
N THR A 77 -5.72 -14.04 -22.57
CA THR A 77 -4.89 -14.42 -21.44
C THR A 77 -4.01 -13.25 -20.98
N GLY A 78 -4.08 -12.92 -19.70
CA GLY A 78 -3.29 -11.86 -19.06
C GLY A 78 -3.87 -10.46 -19.15
N THR A 79 -4.84 -10.17 -20.04
CA THR A 79 -5.39 -8.82 -20.17
C THR A 79 -6.19 -8.36 -18.96
N ASN A 80 -6.81 -9.30 -18.23
CA ASN A 80 -7.47 -9.01 -16.96
C ASN A 80 -6.52 -8.52 -15.86
N ASN A 81 -5.21 -8.75 -16.02
CA ASN A 81 -4.18 -8.32 -15.06
C ASN A 81 -3.36 -7.12 -15.57
N THR A 82 -3.43 -6.82 -16.86
CA THR A 82 -2.60 -5.79 -17.48
C THR A 82 -3.38 -4.64 -18.12
N TYR A 83 -4.70 -4.78 -18.23
CA TYR A 83 -5.59 -3.70 -18.67
C TYR A 83 -6.24 -3.03 -17.47
N LEU A 84 -6.41 -1.71 -17.53
CA LEU A 84 -7.05 -0.95 -16.46
C LEU A 84 -8.55 -1.23 -16.39
N PHE A 85 -9.21 -1.34 -17.54
CA PHE A 85 -10.65 -1.52 -17.63
C PHE A 85 -11.05 -2.91 -18.14
N ALA A 86 -12.00 -3.52 -17.48
CA ALA A 86 -12.62 -4.79 -17.91
C ALA A 86 -13.61 -4.56 -19.04
N ASP A 87 -14.43 -3.54 -18.92
CA ASP A 87 -15.38 -3.07 -19.94
C ASP A 87 -15.30 -1.54 -20.09
N GLY A 88 -16.29 -0.89 -20.65
CA GLY A 88 -16.29 0.57 -20.86
C GLY A 88 -16.35 1.41 -19.57
N ILE A 89 -16.60 0.81 -18.42
CA ILE A 89 -16.85 1.52 -17.16
C ILE A 89 -16.11 0.86 -15.98
N HIS A 90 -16.12 -0.46 -15.90
CA HIS A 90 -15.65 -1.20 -14.72
C HIS A 90 -14.15 -1.47 -14.81
N PRO A 91 -13.40 -1.21 -13.72
CA PRO A 91 -12.00 -1.61 -13.62
C PRO A 91 -11.82 -3.13 -13.65
N THR A 92 -10.64 -3.59 -14.05
CA THR A 92 -10.26 -5.01 -13.96
C THR A 92 -9.99 -5.43 -12.50
N GLY A 93 -9.84 -6.74 -12.27
CA GLY A 93 -9.41 -7.27 -10.97
C GLY A 93 -8.07 -6.70 -10.51
N ALA A 94 -7.12 -6.46 -11.42
CA ALA A 94 -5.85 -5.81 -11.09
C ALA A 94 -6.03 -4.37 -10.61
N ALA A 95 -6.91 -3.60 -11.26
CA ALA A 95 -7.21 -2.24 -10.83
C ALA A 95 -7.95 -2.18 -9.49
N HIS A 96 -8.88 -3.12 -9.25
CA HIS A 96 -9.51 -3.27 -7.93
C HIS A 96 -8.52 -3.61 -6.83
N ASN A 97 -7.57 -4.48 -7.12
CA ASN A 97 -6.52 -4.85 -6.16
C ASN A 97 -5.63 -3.66 -5.80
N MET A 98 -5.29 -2.84 -6.79
CA MET A 98 -4.53 -1.61 -6.56
C MET A 98 -5.31 -0.61 -5.69
N LEU A 99 -6.59 -0.39 -5.97
CA LEU A 99 -7.44 0.45 -5.14
C LEU A 99 -7.52 -0.08 -3.71
N SER A 100 -7.68 -1.39 -3.54
CA SER A 100 -7.69 -2.02 -2.22
C SER A 100 -6.38 -1.75 -1.45
N ASN A 101 -5.23 -1.84 -2.12
CA ASN A 101 -3.94 -1.54 -1.51
C ASN A 101 -3.81 -0.07 -1.10
N VAL A 102 -4.32 0.86 -1.90
CA VAL A 102 -4.35 2.29 -1.54
C VAL A 102 -5.23 2.54 -0.32
N VAL A 103 -6.43 1.95 -0.29
CA VAL A 103 -7.34 2.02 0.87
C VAL A 103 -6.66 1.48 2.12
N TYR A 104 -6.10 0.28 2.03
CA TYR A 104 -5.41 -0.37 3.15
C TYR A 104 -4.23 0.47 3.65
N SER A 105 -3.37 0.95 2.74
CA SER A 105 -2.22 1.78 3.09
C SER A 105 -2.65 3.09 3.78
N THR A 106 -3.72 3.72 3.29
CA THR A 106 -4.24 4.96 3.88
C THR A 106 -4.76 4.73 5.31
N LEU A 107 -5.44 3.62 5.53
CA LEU A 107 -5.99 3.29 6.87
C LEU A 107 -4.91 2.81 7.85
N SER A 108 -3.88 2.11 7.36
CA SER A 108 -2.82 1.56 8.22
C SER A 108 -1.66 2.54 8.45
N ALA A 109 -1.47 3.56 7.59
CA ALA A 109 -0.36 4.49 7.68
C ALA A 109 -0.22 5.19 9.05
N PRO A 110 -1.29 5.69 9.71
CA PRO A 110 -1.16 6.30 11.03
C PRO A 110 -0.55 5.34 12.06
N GLY A 111 -1.00 4.08 12.06
CA GLY A 111 -0.45 3.05 12.95
C GLY A 111 1.03 2.78 12.66
N ILE A 112 1.41 2.62 11.40
CA ILE A 112 2.80 2.36 11.01
C ILE A 112 3.70 3.54 11.39
N VAL A 113 3.28 4.76 11.12
CA VAL A 113 4.06 5.97 11.43
C VAL A 113 4.21 6.16 12.94
N SER A 114 3.19 5.85 13.74
CA SER A 114 3.25 5.94 15.19
C SER A 114 4.25 4.99 15.84
N LEU A 115 4.60 3.89 15.16
CA LEU A 115 5.57 2.90 15.63
C LEU A 115 7.03 3.30 15.34
N ALA A 116 7.29 4.16 14.38
CA ALA A 116 8.64 4.54 14.00
C ALA A 116 9.45 5.17 15.16
N PRO A 117 8.90 6.12 15.96
CA PRO A 117 9.58 6.65 17.14
C PRO A 117 9.84 5.58 18.20
N GLU A 118 8.93 4.64 18.38
CA GLU A 118 9.08 3.56 19.36
C GLU A 118 10.29 2.67 19.05
N VAL A 119 10.46 2.29 17.78
CA VAL A 119 11.62 1.50 17.34
C VAL A 119 12.92 2.26 17.57
N ALA A 120 12.95 3.56 17.33
CA ALA A 120 14.12 4.40 17.56
C ALA A 120 14.46 4.49 19.06
N LEU A 121 13.46 4.64 19.93
CA LEU A 121 13.63 4.65 21.38
C LEU A 121 14.18 3.31 21.90
N GLN A 122 13.62 2.20 21.45
CA GLN A 122 14.09 0.86 21.84
C GLN A 122 15.52 0.62 21.41
N SER A 123 15.90 1.04 20.21
CA SER A 123 17.29 0.97 19.74
C SER A 123 18.23 1.78 20.63
N SER A 124 17.81 2.99 21.04
CA SER A 124 18.60 3.84 21.94
C SER A 124 18.75 3.24 23.34
N PHE A 125 17.71 2.65 23.89
CA PHE A 125 17.77 1.94 25.17
C PHE A 125 18.71 0.74 25.10
N ALA A 126 18.65 -0.06 24.04
CA ALA A 126 19.53 -1.19 23.84
C ALA A 126 21.01 -0.75 23.77
N GLN A 127 21.29 0.32 23.02
CA GLN A 127 22.65 0.88 22.95
C GLN A 127 23.14 1.39 24.31
N ASN A 128 22.33 2.13 25.04
CA ASN A 128 22.69 2.64 26.35
C ASN A 128 22.95 1.51 27.35
N THR A 129 22.13 0.46 27.35
CA THR A 129 22.34 -0.72 28.18
C THR A 129 23.68 -1.38 27.86
N ALA A 130 23.98 -1.59 26.58
CA ALA A 130 25.25 -2.19 26.14
C ALA A 130 26.48 -1.37 26.55
N ILE A 131 26.39 -0.05 26.46
CA ILE A 131 27.48 0.85 26.89
C ILE A 131 27.66 0.77 28.41
N ASN A 132 26.58 0.82 29.16
CA ASN A 132 26.65 0.76 30.64
C ASN A 132 27.20 -0.58 31.11
N GLU A 133 26.77 -1.69 30.53
CA GLU A 133 27.33 -3.02 30.83
C GLU A 133 28.83 -3.10 30.55
N ALA A 134 29.27 -2.54 29.42
CA ALA A 134 30.71 -2.49 29.08
C ALA A 134 31.51 -1.63 30.08
N LEU A 135 30.97 -0.49 30.50
CA LEU A 135 31.57 0.38 31.49
C LEU A 135 31.65 -0.30 32.89
N ASP A 136 30.58 -0.97 33.29
CA ASP A 136 30.53 -1.69 34.57
C ASP A 136 31.56 -2.84 34.63
N ILE A 137 31.74 -3.55 33.53
CA ILE A 137 32.78 -4.58 33.39
C ILE A 137 34.16 -3.95 33.54
N GLU A 138 34.43 -2.83 32.85
CA GLU A 138 35.72 -2.14 32.90
C GLU A 138 36.03 -1.61 34.33
N LEU A 139 35.04 -1.03 34.99
CA LEU A 139 35.16 -0.55 36.35
C LEU A 139 35.41 -1.68 37.36
N ALA A 140 34.76 -2.83 37.13
CA ALA A 140 34.93 -4.00 37.99
C ALA A 140 36.35 -4.61 37.93
N TYR A 141 36.96 -4.56 36.74
CA TYR A 141 38.32 -5.09 36.56
C TYR A 141 39.42 -4.17 37.04
N ASN A 142 39.15 -2.87 37.28
CA ASN A 142 40.07 -1.85 37.81
C ASN A 142 41.53 -1.94 37.25
N ASP A 143 41.65 -2.27 35.95
CA ASP A 143 42.93 -2.42 35.29
C ASP A 143 43.33 -1.10 34.62
N SER A 144 44.04 -0.26 35.38
CA SER A 144 44.54 1.06 34.92
C SER A 144 45.76 0.97 34.00
N THR A 145 45.92 -0.11 33.24
CA THR A 145 47.13 -0.35 32.44
C THR A 145 47.23 0.45 31.14
N GLY A 146 46.33 1.39 30.88
CA GLY A 146 46.34 2.24 29.71
C GLY A 146 46.10 1.51 28.35
N LYS A 147 45.59 0.31 28.41
CA LYS A 147 45.23 -0.48 27.20
C LYS A 147 43.90 -0.06 26.64
N VAL A 148 43.81 0.08 25.36
CA VAL A 148 42.54 0.25 24.64
C VAL A 148 41.86 -1.12 24.55
N ARG A 149 40.63 -1.21 25.06
CA ARG A 149 39.79 -2.40 24.97
C ARG A 149 38.59 -2.11 24.06
N GLY A 150 38.28 -3.03 23.20
CA GLY A 150 37.07 -3.01 22.38
C GLY A 150 36.08 -4.03 22.92
N PHE A 151 34.79 -3.70 22.86
CA PHE A 151 33.70 -4.64 23.14
C PHE A 151 32.75 -4.71 21.97
N THR A 152 32.11 -5.87 21.81
CA THR A 152 31.04 -6.08 20.87
C THR A 152 29.88 -6.74 21.61
N THR A 153 28.70 -6.19 21.47
CA THR A 153 27.49 -6.79 22.04
C THR A 153 26.47 -7.00 20.91
N VAL A 154 25.73 -8.10 21.03
CA VAL A 154 24.62 -8.40 20.13
C VAL A 154 23.39 -8.57 21.01
N GLN A 155 22.41 -7.72 20.79
CA GLN A 155 21.14 -7.79 21.51
C GLN A 155 20.03 -8.24 20.58
N PHE A 156 19.23 -9.18 21.04
CA PHE A 156 18.02 -9.64 20.37
C PHE A 156 16.82 -9.25 21.24
N GLY A 157 15.89 -8.53 20.65
CA GLY A 157 14.64 -8.17 21.30
C GLY A 157 13.46 -8.45 20.40
N GLN A 158 12.36 -8.87 20.99
CA GLN A 158 11.06 -8.95 20.34
C GLN A 158 10.15 -7.92 20.97
N GLN A 159 9.61 -7.03 20.17
CA GLN A 159 8.63 -6.05 20.61
C GLN A 159 7.24 -6.56 20.29
N ASN A 160 6.41 -6.75 21.29
CA ASN A 160 4.99 -6.99 21.12
C ASN A 160 4.25 -5.66 21.17
N ILE A 161 3.61 -5.32 20.06
CA ILE A 161 2.80 -4.12 19.96
C ILE A 161 1.35 -4.57 20.09
N ASP A 162 0.68 -4.04 21.11
CA ASP A 162 -0.74 -4.33 21.32
C ASP A 162 -1.56 -3.57 20.28
N SER A 163 -2.22 -4.30 19.39
CA SER A 163 -3.09 -3.75 18.34
C SER A 163 -4.48 -3.32 18.86
N SER A 164 -4.74 -3.47 20.16
CA SER A 164 -6.04 -3.15 20.77
C SER A 164 -6.26 -1.66 21.02
N ILE A 165 -5.30 -0.81 20.66
CA ILE A 165 -5.37 0.66 20.89
C ILE A 165 -5.94 1.40 19.65
N TYR A 166 -6.31 0.68 18.58
CA TYR A 166 -6.82 1.30 17.34
C TYR A 166 -8.20 0.77 16.97
#